data_bf593fa40d216a23dbfc4f62b580b46a
#
_entry.id   bf593fa40d216a23dbfc4f62b580b46a
#
_cell.length_a   1.000
_cell.length_b   1.000
_cell.length_c   1.000
_cell.angle_alpha   90.00
_cell.angle_beta   90.00
_cell.angle_gamma   90.00
#
_symmetry.space_group_name_H-M   'P 1'
#
loop_
_entity.id
_entity.type
_entity.pdbx_description
1 polymer ?
#
loop_
_entity_poly.entity_id
_entity_poly.type
_entity_poly.pdbx_seq_one_letter_code
_entity_poly.pdbx_strand_id
1 'polypeptide(L)'
;MKKITKMIATTVAAIACMSGFGACEKPKTITIGYTDYEPMNYKNESGELVGFDTELAEKVFKDLGYKVRFKLIEWGNKYSELNSGTIDCVWNGFTANCADADDGIQRSDKVDFSYYYMTNAQCVLRAATATELTSTAGFEGMSVAYESGSAGDTYVNGVKDVNVNKKAVGSQMDAIREVKSGTAQYAVVDLLLAKSIAGQGDFANVVINEGIVIDAEYYAVGFKKGSDLTAKVNEKFVEYAASGYLAELAAKYGLSNQVITDYSDQK
;
A
#
# COMPACT_ATOMS: atom_id res chain seq x y z
N MET A 1 -68.00 -71.68 -2.20
CA MET A 1 -68.15 -70.24 -1.94
C MET A 1 -66.81 -69.69 -1.48
N LYS A 2 -66.04 -69.06 -2.38
CA LYS A 2 -64.73 -68.56 -2.14
C LYS A 2 -64.78 -67.02 -1.91
N LYS A 3 -64.41 -66.53 -0.73
CA LYS A 3 -64.32 -65.11 -0.46
C LYS A 3 -62.97 -64.56 -0.97
N ILE A 4 -63.05 -63.59 -1.84
CA ILE A 4 -61.86 -62.88 -2.35
C ILE A 4 -61.61 -61.67 -1.43
N THR A 5 -60.50 -61.66 -0.74
CA THR A 5 -60.05 -60.56 0.09
C THR A 5 -59.23 -59.67 -0.79
N LYS A 6 -59.62 -58.39 -0.98
CA LYS A 6 -58.88 -57.37 -1.67
C LYS A 6 -57.86 -56.77 -0.71
N MET A 7 -56.56 -56.90 -1.00
CA MET A 7 -55.47 -56.20 -0.34
C MET A 7 -55.30 -54.81 -0.99
N ILE A 8 -55.49 -53.77 -0.20
CA ILE A 8 -55.19 -52.39 -0.58
C ILE A 8 -53.76 -52.14 -0.23
N ALA A 9 -52.90 -51.96 -1.22
CA ALA A 9 -51.53 -51.55 -1.03
C ALA A 9 -51.46 -50.00 -0.91
N THR A 10 -51.17 -49.52 0.30
CA THR A 10 -50.94 -48.06 0.55
C THR A 10 -49.50 -47.74 0.27
N THR A 11 -49.23 -47.05 -0.83
CA THR A 11 -47.92 -46.54 -1.19
C THR A 11 -47.67 -45.27 -0.39
N VAL A 12 -46.78 -45.31 0.62
CA VAL A 12 -46.29 -44.14 1.33
C VAL A 12 -45.15 -43.53 0.52
N ALA A 13 -45.40 -42.39 -0.13
CA ALA A 13 -44.39 -41.58 -0.77
C ALA A 13 -43.59 -40.83 0.31
N ALA A 14 -42.36 -41.29 0.59
CA ALA A 14 -41.41 -40.56 1.43
C ALA A 14 -40.88 -39.37 0.64
N ILE A 15 -41.37 -38.16 0.92
CA ILE A 15 -40.79 -36.91 0.46
C ILE A 15 -39.51 -36.70 1.30
N ALA A 16 -38.36 -37.02 0.70
CA ALA A 16 -37.06 -36.63 1.23
C ALA A 16 -36.87 -35.12 1.05
N CYS A 17 -37.14 -34.34 2.10
CA CYS A 17 -36.68 -32.96 2.20
C CYS A 17 -35.16 -32.96 2.22
N MET A 18 -34.52 -32.77 1.06
CA MET A 18 -33.12 -32.38 0.98
C MET A 18 -33.00 -30.93 1.50
N SER A 19 -32.91 -30.77 2.82
CA SER A 19 -32.40 -29.56 3.43
C SER A 19 -30.92 -29.49 3.06
N GLY A 20 -30.62 -28.75 2.00
CA GLY A 20 -29.27 -28.37 1.66
C GLY A 20 -28.71 -27.55 2.82
N PHE A 21 -27.94 -28.23 3.68
CA PHE A 21 -27.02 -27.52 4.56
C PHE A 21 -25.99 -26.84 3.67
N GLY A 22 -26.23 -25.57 3.32
CA GLY A 22 -25.20 -24.70 2.81
C GLY A 22 -24.10 -24.67 3.88
N ALA A 23 -23.03 -25.39 3.62
CA ALA A 23 -21.81 -25.25 4.43
C ALA A 23 -21.45 -23.77 4.35
N CYS A 24 -21.63 -23.04 5.43
CA CYS A 24 -21.16 -21.68 5.57
C CYS A 24 -19.62 -21.79 5.58
N GLU A 25 -19.00 -21.72 4.39
CA GLU A 25 -17.55 -21.68 4.30
C GLU A 25 -17.07 -20.48 5.13
N LYS A 26 -16.16 -20.75 6.06
CA LYS A 26 -15.54 -19.67 6.84
C LYS A 26 -14.87 -18.71 5.86
N PRO A 27 -15.08 -17.40 6.00
CA PRO A 27 -14.46 -16.44 5.10
C PRO A 27 -12.94 -16.65 5.11
N LYS A 28 -12.35 -16.73 3.90
CA LYS A 28 -10.89 -16.80 3.74
C LYS A 28 -10.26 -15.56 4.34
N THR A 29 -9.08 -15.69 4.93
CA THR A 29 -8.34 -14.55 5.45
C THR A 29 -7.37 -14.07 4.39
N ILE A 30 -7.31 -12.75 4.18
CA ILE A 30 -6.30 -12.06 3.38
C ILE A 30 -5.32 -11.36 4.32
N THR A 31 -4.02 -11.52 4.10
CA THR A 31 -2.98 -10.86 4.89
C THR A 31 -2.31 -9.78 4.05
N ILE A 32 -2.38 -8.55 4.52
CA ILE A 32 -1.87 -7.35 3.84
C ILE A 32 -0.59 -6.89 4.53
N GLY A 33 0.50 -6.80 3.76
CA GLY A 33 1.76 -6.24 4.25
C GLY A 33 1.73 -4.71 4.18
N TYR A 34 2.14 -4.06 5.28
CA TYR A 34 2.22 -2.62 5.41
C TYR A 34 3.41 -2.17 6.27
N THR A 35 3.79 -0.91 6.17
CA THR A 35 4.69 -0.19 7.09
C THR A 35 3.97 1.00 7.71
N ASP A 36 4.50 1.58 8.79
CA ASP A 36 3.93 2.80 9.37
C ASP A 36 4.18 3.98 8.43
N TYR A 37 3.12 4.45 7.80
CA TYR A 37 3.12 5.50 6.79
C TYR A 37 1.83 6.33 6.85
N GLU A 38 1.84 7.43 7.57
CA GLU A 38 0.74 8.39 7.58
C GLU A 38 0.73 9.23 6.28
N PRO A 39 -0.44 9.45 5.62
CA PRO A 39 -1.79 9.10 6.04
C PRO A 39 -2.32 7.77 5.45
N MET A 40 -1.46 6.90 4.93
CA MET A 40 -1.86 5.67 4.23
C MET A 40 -2.19 4.52 5.21
N ASN A 41 -1.24 4.15 6.07
CA ASN A 41 -1.40 3.12 7.10
C ASN A 41 -0.67 3.59 8.36
N TYR A 42 -1.39 3.91 9.41
CA TYR A 42 -0.78 4.38 10.66
C TYR A 42 -1.66 4.08 11.86
N LYS A 43 -1.07 4.15 13.05
CA LYS A 43 -1.84 4.00 14.30
C LYS A 43 -2.32 5.35 14.79
N ASN A 44 -3.64 5.46 15.04
CA ASN A 44 -4.20 6.62 15.68
C ASN A 44 -3.83 6.70 17.18
N GLU A 45 -4.26 7.74 17.88
CA GLU A 45 -4.01 7.92 19.31
C GLU A 45 -4.54 6.79 20.19
N SER A 46 -5.57 6.07 19.74
CA SER A 46 -6.12 4.89 20.41
C SER A 46 -5.34 3.60 20.12
N GLY A 47 -4.31 3.66 19.25
CA GLY A 47 -3.51 2.50 18.84
C GLY A 47 -4.17 1.64 17.75
N GLU A 48 -5.29 2.08 17.17
CA GLU A 48 -5.97 1.39 16.08
C GLU A 48 -5.28 1.71 14.75
N LEU A 49 -5.13 0.71 13.87
CA LEU A 49 -4.61 0.90 12.53
C LEU A 49 -5.69 1.59 11.68
N VAL A 50 -5.35 2.74 11.13
CA VAL A 50 -6.20 3.59 10.31
C VAL A 50 -5.40 4.10 9.10
N GLY A 51 -6.04 4.87 8.22
CA GLY A 51 -5.41 5.49 7.07
C GLY A 51 -6.14 5.15 5.77
N PHE A 52 -5.81 5.88 4.72
CA PHE A 52 -6.46 5.72 3.42
C PHE A 52 -6.33 4.28 2.89
N ASP A 53 -5.12 3.76 2.84
CA ASP A 53 -4.85 2.40 2.35
C ASP A 53 -5.47 1.34 3.26
N THR A 54 -5.44 1.55 4.57
CA THR A 54 -6.06 0.65 5.55
C THR A 54 -7.57 0.52 5.29
N GLU A 55 -8.29 1.63 5.24
CA GLU A 55 -9.74 1.62 5.08
C GLU A 55 -10.17 1.16 3.69
N LEU A 56 -9.42 1.56 2.64
CA LEU A 56 -9.70 1.11 1.28
C LEU A 56 -9.50 -0.40 1.15
N ALA A 57 -8.41 -0.94 1.69
CA ALA A 57 -8.13 -2.38 1.68
C ALA A 57 -9.18 -3.18 2.45
N GLU A 58 -9.57 -2.71 3.65
CA GLU A 58 -10.65 -3.33 4.42
C GLU A 58 -11.96 -3.38 3.65
N LYS A 59 -12.34 -2.26 3.03
CA LYS A 59 -13.58 -2.17 2.24
C LYS A 59 -13.54 -3.13 1.05
N VAL A 60 -12.45 -3.11 0.26
CA VAL A 60 -12.28 -3.98 -0.91
C VAL A 60 -12.38 -5.45 -0.52
N PHE A 61 -11.57 -5.90 0.43
CA PHE A 61 -11.52 -7.31 0.76
C PHE A 61 -12.75 -7.80 1.54
N LYS A 62 -13.40 -6.94 2.32
CA LYS A 62 -14.70 -7.26 2.92
C LYS A 62 -15.77 -7.48 1.86
N ASP A 63 -15.83 -6.61 0.84
CA ASP A 63 -16.80 -6.74 -0.25
C ASP A 63 -16.50 -7.95 -1.16
N LEU A 64 -15.25 -8.42 -1.18
CA LEU A 64 -14.84 -9.67 -1.83
C LEU A 64 -15.04 -10.91 -0.93
N GLY A 65 -15.57 -10.75 0.29
CA GLY A 65 -15.89 -11.86 1.21
C GLY A 65 -14.70 -12.37 2.03
N TYR A 66 -13.62 -11.61 2.14
CA TYR A 66 -12.46 -11.97 2.97
C TYR A 66 -12.52 -11.35 4.36
N LYS A 67 -11.84 -12.00 5.32
CA LYS A 67 -11.40 -11.35 6.56
C LYS A 67 -10.04 -10.73 6.32
N VAL A 68 -9.87 -9.47 6.73
CA VAL A 68 -8.60 -8.76 6.57
C VAL A 68 -7.73 -8.93 7.81
N ARG A 69 -6.45 -9.12 7.59
CA ARG A 69 -5.40 -9.08 8.60
C ARG A 69 -4.25 -8.25 8.07
N PHE A 70 -3.85 -7.23 8.79
CA PHE A 70 -2.67 -6.44 8.49
C PHE A 70 -1.44 -7.03 9.19
N LYS A 71 -0.31 -7.06 8.48
CA LYS A 71 0.98 -7.49 8.97
C LYS A 71 1.99 -6.37 8.74
N LEU A 72 2.56 -5.85 9.83
CA LEU A 72 3.70 -4.95 9.74
C LEU A 72 4.89 -5.72 9.16
N ILE A 73 5.52 -5.18 8.12
CA ILE A 73 6.68 -5.76 7.45
C ILE A 73 7.82 -4.74 7.43
N GLU A 74 9.03 -5.21 7.18
CA GLU A 74 10.10 -4.35 6.71
C GLU A 74 10.00 -4.21 5.19
N TRP A 75 10.05 -2.98 4.68
CA TRP A 75 9.80 -2.70 3.26
C TRP A 75 10.75 -3.43 2.32
N GLY A 76 12.03 -3.54 2.71
CA GLY A 76 13.02 -4.32 1.96
C GLY A 76 12.65 -5.80 1.78
N ASN A 77 11.79 -6.35 2.65
CA ASN A 77 11.38 -7.75 2.63
C ASN A 77 10.08 -8.02 1.86
N LYS A 78 9.44 -6.99 1.28
CA LYS A 78 8.11 -7.08 0.63
C LYS A 78 7.99 -8.23 -0.37
N TYR A 79 8.99 -8.43 -1.22
CA TYR A 79 8.96 -9.51 -2.23
C TYR A 79 9.14 -10.89 -1.63
N SER A 80 10.00 -11.05 -0.64
CA SER A 80 10.18 -12.34 0.05
C SER A 80 8.93 -12.74 0.83
N GLU A 81 8.26 -11.78 1.47
CA GLU A 81 6.98 -11.98 2.17
C GLU A 81 5.85 -12.38 1.21
N LEU A 82 5.75 -11.72 0.03
CA LEU A 82 4.81 -12.10 -1.03
C LEU A 82 5.11 -13.48 -1.61
N ASN A 83 6.37 -13.76 -1.94
CA ASN A 83 6.76 -15.01 -2.58
C ASN A 83 6.58 -16.22 -1.67
N SER A 84 6.84 -16.06 -0.37
CA SER A 84 6.61 -17.11 0.64
C SER A 84 5.14 -17.32 0.99
N GLY A 85 4.24 -16.40 0.58
CA GLY A 85 2.83 -16.43 0.97
C GLY A 85 2.58 -16.02 2.43
N THR A 86 3.54 -15.36 3.07
CA THR A 86 3.38 -14.80 4.42
C THR A 86 2.41 -13.62 4.41
N ILE A 87 2.40 -12.87 3.30
CA ILE A 87 1.39 -11.88 2.94
C ILE A 87 0.81 -12.21 1.56
N ASP A 88 -0.42 -11.81 1.31
CA ASP A 88 -1.12 -12.03 0.05
C ASP A 88 -0.98 -10.82 -0.90
N CYS A 89 -0.81 -9.64 -0.34
CA CYS A 89 -0.52 -8.40 -1.07
C CYS A 89 0.26 -7.41 -0.22
N VAL A 90 0.87 -6.44 -0.89
CA VAL A 90 1.45 -5.22 -0.29
C VAL A 90 0.54 -4.05 -0.63
N TRP A 91 0.03 -3.37 0.40
CA TRP A 91 -0.84 -2.21 0.24
C TRP A 91 -0.43 -1.11 1.21
N ASN A 92 0.47 -0.24 0.74
CA ASN A 92 1.15 0.74 1.60
C ASN A 92 1.87 1.80 0.74
N GLY A 93 1.13 2.51 -0.09
CA GLY A 93 1.76 3.50 -0.99
C GLY A 93 2.85 2.87 -1.86
N PHE A 94 2.58 1.72 -2.48
CA PHE A 94 3.60 1.00 -3.24
C PHE A 94 3.79 1.64 -4.64
N THR A 95 4.86 2.40 -4.82
CA THR A 95 5.25 3.00 -6.11
C THR A 95 5.43 1.93 -7.16
N ALA A 96 4.59 1.94 -8.20
CA ALA A 96 4.55 0.90 -9.22
C ALA A 96 5.43 1.19 -10.45
N ASN A 97 5.66 2.47 -10.76
CA ASN A 97 6.33 2.93 -11.97
C ASN A 97 7.83 3.23 -11.78
N CYS A 98 8.50 2.47 -10.93
CA CYS A 98 9.96 2.59 -10.79
C CYS A 98 10.64 1.22 -10.80
N ALA A 99 11.96 1.22 -11.01
CA ALA A 99 12.83 0.07 -10.81
C ALA A 99 13.30 0.02 -9.35
N ASP A 100 13.72 -1.14 -8.86
CA ASP A 100 14.39 -1.25 -7.58
C ASP A 100 15.88 -0.88 -7.68
N ALA A 101 16.42 -0.26 -6.64
CA ALA A 101 17.81 0.19 -6.59
C ALA A 101 18.83 -0.94 -6.65
N ASP A 102 18.48 -2.11 -6.06
CA ASP A 102 19.41 -3.23 -5.86
C ASP A 102 19.78 -3.93 -7.18
N ASP A 103 18.83 -4.09 -8.09
CA ASP A 103 19.00 -4.88 -9.31
C ASP A 103 18.59 -4.17 -10.60
N GLY A 104 18.01 -2.98 -10.50
CA GLY A 104 17.53 -2.19 -11.64
C GLY A 104 16.32 -2.79 -12.36
N ILE A 105 15.68 -3.83 -11.79
CA ILE A 105 14.52 -4.48 -12.38
C ILE A 105 13.26 -3.65 -12.07
N GLN A 106 12.41 -3.46 -13.09
CA GLN A 106 11.13 -2.79 -12.90
C GLN A 106 10.27 -3.57 -11.89
N ARG A 107 9.64 -2.87 -10.97
CA ARG A 107 8.76 -3.47 -9.95
C ARG A 107 7.61 -4.25 -10.58
N SER A 108 7.11 -3.77 -11.72
CA SER A 108 6.10 -4.46 -12.52
C SER A 108 6.54 -5.81 -13.07
N ASP A 109 7.85 -6.08 -13.16
CA ASP A 109 8.36 -7.41 -13.55
C ASP A 109 8.40 -8.38 -12.37
N LYS A 110 8.43 -7.87 -11.13
CA LYS A 110 8.50 -8.68 -9.89
C LYS A 110 7.12 -9.04 -9.32
N VAL A 111 6.13 -8.17 -9.49
CA VAL A 111 4.77 -8.32 -8.95
C VAL A 111 3.72 -7.93 -9.99
N ASP A 112 2.48 -8.39 -9.81
CA ASP A 112 1.34 -7.85 -10.53
C ASP A 112 0.77 -6.68 -9.73
N PHE A 113 0.65 -5.53 -10.37
CA PHE A 113 0.06 -4.35 -9.77
C PHE A 113 -1.42 -4.22 -10.13
N SER A 114 -2.21 -3.72 -9.17
CA SER A 114 -3.55 -3.19 -9.46
C SER A 114 -3.45 -1.97 -10.38
N TYR A 115 -4.59 -1.42 -10.77
CA TYR A 115 -4.64 -0.06 -11.28
C TYR A 115 -4.02 0.92 -10.29
N TYR A 116 -3.44 2.01 -10.82
CA TYR A 116 -2.91 3.10 -10.00
C TYR A 116 -4.08 3.82 -9.32
N TYR A 117 -4.03 3.94 -7.99
CA TYR A 117 -5.12 4.55 -7.23
C TYR A 117 -4.75 5.92 -6.64
N MET A 118 -3.45 6.27 -6.65
CA MET A 118 -2.94 7.47 -6.02
C MET A 118 -1.72 8.01 -6.76
N THR A 119 -1.57 9.33 -6.83
CA THR A 119 -0.33 9.98 -7.25
C THR A 119 0.49 10.39 -6.05
N ASN A 120 1.80 10.32 -6.17
CA ASN A 120 2.79 10.79 -5.19
C ASN A 120 4.00 11.36 -5.91
N ALA A 121 5.01 11.75 -5.16
CA ALA A 121 6.37 12.02 -5.59
C ALA A 121 7.31 11.71 -4.44
N GLN A 122 8.59 11.58 -4.70
CA GLN A 122 9.60 11.65 -3.64
C GLN A 122 9.88 13.12 -3.31
N CYS A 123 10.34 13.38 -2.09
CA CYS A 123 10.84 14.69 -1.72
C CYS A 123 12.08 14.58 -0.84
N VAL A 124 12.83 15.67 -0.79
CA VAL A 124 13.98 15.82 0.11
C VAL A 124 13.52 16.53 1.38
N LEU A 125 13.84 15.97 2.53
CA LEU A 125 13.68 16.61 3.84
C LEU A 125 15.03 17.11 4.36
N ARG A 126 15.00 18.20 5.13
CA ARG A 126 16.15 18.79 5.83
C ARG A 126 15.74 19.35 7.19
N ALA A 127 16.70 19.57 8.06
CA ALA A 127 16.47 20.44 9.21
C ALA A 127 16.16 21.87 8.73
N ALA A 128 15.30 22.60 9.42
CA ALA A 128 14.93 23.97 9.05
C ALA A 128 16.14 24.92 8.99
N THR A 129 17.19 24.63 9.77
CA THR A 129 18.46 25.38 9.82
C THR A 129 19.50 24.93 8.78
N ALA A 130 19.28 23.79 8.11
CA ALA A 130 20.17 23.30 7.07
C ALA A 130 19.99 24.08 5.75
N THR A 131 21.01 24.07 4.92
CA THR A 131 20.97 24.73 3.60
C THR A 131 19.90 24.09 2.71
N GLU A 132 19.10 24.91 2.09
CA GLU A 132 18.19 24.48 1.05
C GLU A 132 18.96 24.13 -0.24
N LEU A 133 18.72 22.95 -0.78
CA LEU A 133 19.35 22.48 -2.00
C LEU A 133 18.50 22.81 -3.22
N THR A 134 19.13 23.24 -4.29
CA THR A 134 18.47 23.53 -5.57
C THR A 134 18.76 22.46 -6.63
N SER A 135 19.64 21.51 -6.32
CA SER A 135 19.95 20.36 -7.17
C SER A 135 20.60 19.24 -6.36
N THR A 136 20.68 18.05 -6.96
CA THR A 136 21.35 16.89 -6.36
C THR A 136 22.86 17.08 -6.18
N ALA A 137 23.50 18.02 -6.87
CA ALA A 137 24.90 18.38 -6.62
C ALA A 137 25.15 18.84 -5.17
N GLY A 138 24.13 19.37 -4.51
CA GLY A 138 24.22 19.74 -3.09
C GLY A 138 24.33 18.54 -2.11
N PHE A 139 24.18 17.32 -2.57
CA PHE A 139 24.42 16.12 -1.76
C PHE A 139 25.90 15.75 -1.64
N GLU A 140 26.81 16.47 -2.33
CA GLU A 140 28.26 16.18 -2.26
C GLU A 140 28.76 16.17 -0.81
N GLY A 141 29.27 15.03 -0.37
CA GLY A 141 29.77 14.80 0.99
C GLY A 141 28.70 14.77 2.09
N MET A 142 27.40 14.93 1.74
CA MET A 142 26.31 14.94 2.72
C MET A 142 25.81 13.53 3.03
N SER A 143 25.35 13.32 4.26
CA SER A 143 24.64 12.10 4.64
C SER A 143 23.16 12.23 4.28
N VAL A 144 22.67 11.34 3.43
CA VAL A 144 21.28 11.28 2.95
C VAL A 144 20.65 9.97 3.40
N ALA A 145 19.64 10.07 4.25
CA ALA A 145 18.90 8.91 4.77
C ALA A 145 17.71 8.55 3.84
N TYR A 146 17.41 7.27 3.73
CA TYR A 146 16.27 6.76 2.97
C TYR A 146 15.91 5.35 3.45
N GLU A 147 14.65 4.94 3.26
CA GLU A 147 14.22 3.57 3.57
C GLU A 147 14.74 2.58 2.53
N SER A 148 15.36 1.50 2.98
CA SER A 148 15.88 0.43 2.11
C SER A 148 14.78 -0.19 1.24
N GLY A 149 15.03 -0.31 -0.07
CA GLY A 149 14.10 -0.87 -1.05
C GLY A 149 12.92 0.05 -1.40
N SER A 150 12.92 1.33 -0.95
CA SER A 150 11.89 2.32 -1.30
C SER A 150 12.15 2.99 -2.65
N ALA A 151 11.25 3.85 -3.10
CA ALA A 151 11.49 4.73 -4.25
C ALA A 151 12.56 5.78 -3.92
N GLY A 152 12.63 6.22 -2.66
CA GLY A 152 13.70 7.08 -2.15
C GLY A 152 15.08 6.43 -2.25
N ASP A 153 15.19 5.13 -1.99
CA ASP A 153 16.42 4.35 -2.22
C ASP A 153 16.81 4.41 -3.71
N THR A 154 15.88 4.14 -4.59
CA THR A 154 16.11 4.20 -6.04
C THR A 154 16.57 5.60 -6.47
N TYR A 155 15.92 6.66 -5.94
CA TYR A 155 16.30 8.03 -6.24
C TYR A 155 17.73 8.37 -5.79
N VAL A 156 18.07 8.09 -4.52
CA VAL A 156 19.41 8.40 -3.97
C VAL A 156 20.50 7.58 -4.66
N ASN A 157 20.22 6.32 -5.01
CA ASN A 157 21.18 5.49 -5.74
C ASN A 157 21.29 5.88 -7.22
N GLY A 158 20.29 6.54 -7.76
CA GLY A 158 20.28 7.10 -9.11
C GLY A 158 21.07 8.40 -9.26
N VAL A 159 21.44 9.09 -8.17
CA VAL A 159 22.26 10.31 -8.21
C VAL A 159 23.66 9.97 -8.72
N LYS A 160 24.07 10.62 -9.81
CA LYS A 160 25.36 10.40 -10.48
C LYS A 160 26.29 11.59 -10.29
N ASP A 161 27.57 11.32 -10.40
CA ASP A 161 28.63 12.34 -10.34
C ASP A 161 28.66 13.16 -9.04
N VAL A 162 28.10 12.61 -7.96
CA VAL A 162 28.05 13.21 -6.61
C VAL A 162 28.38 12.12 -5.58
N ASN A 163 29.31 12.41 -4.68
CA ASN A 163 29.68 11.49 -3.61
C ASN A 163 28.74 11.64 -2.42
N VAL A 164 27.66 10.89 -2.41
CA VAL A 164 26.64 10.88 -1.35
C VAL A 164 26.99 9.88 -0.27
N ASN A 165 27.03 10.30 1.00
CA ASN A 165 27.10 9.37 2.13
C ASN A 165 25.72 8.74 2.35
N LYS A 166 25.45 7.62 1.66
CA LYS A 166 24.16 6.92 1.62
C LYS A 166 23.88 6.25 2.96
N LYS A 167 22.70 6.54 3.54
CA LYS A 167 22.27 5.99 4.83
C LYS A 167 20.93 5.27 4.67
N ALA A 168 20.98 3.99 4.31
CA ALA A 168 19.81 3.14 4.28
C ALA A 168 19.32 2.81 5.71
N VAL A 169 18.01 2.97 5.94
CA VAL A 169 17.35 2.69 7.23
C VAL A 169 16.14 1.77 7.03
N GLY A 170 15.55 1.31 8.15
CA GLY A 170 14.48 0.31 8.13
C GLY A 170 13.10 0.85 7.75
N SER A 171 12.87 2.16 7.90
CA SER A 171 11.60 2.81 7.57
C SER A 171 11.80 4.26 7.14
N GLN A 172 10.82 4.82 6.42
CA GLN A 172 10.82 6.26 6.09
C GLN A 172 10.79 7.13 7.35
N MET A 173 10.05 6.70 8.38
CA MET A 173 10.05 7.40 9.68
C MET A 173 11.42 7.43 10.32
N ASP A 174 12.23 6.37 10.17
CA ASP A 174 13.62 6.39 10.67
C ASP A 174 14.47 7.36 9.86
N ALA A 175 14.29 7.45 8.54
CA ALA A 175 14.98 8.45 7.73
C ALA A 175 14.66 9.89 8.19
N ILE A 176 13.40 10.17 8.53
CA ILE A 176 12.99 11.47 9.07
C ILE A 176 13.62 11.72 10.46
N ARG A 177 13.68 10.70 11.31
CA ARG A 177 14.34 10.79 12.64
C ARG A 177 15.84 11.07 12.54
N GLU A 178 16.50 10.52 11.50
CA GLU A 178 17.92 10.81 11.24
C GLU A 178 18.15 12.30 10.94
N VAL A 179 17.26 12.94 10.18
CA VAL A 179 17.32 14.39 9.94
C VAL A 179 17.00 15.15 11.21
N LYS A 180 15.96 14.76 11.95
CA LYS A 180 15.58 15.41 13.22
C LYS A 180 16.72 15.42 14.23
N SER A 181 17.47 14.32 14.34
CA SER A 181 18.60 14.16 15.28
C SER A 181 19.89 14.79 14.77
N GLY A 182 19.97 15.18 13.49
CA GLY A 182 21.18 15.71 12.87
C GLY A 182 22.22 14.64 12.48
N THR A 183 21.86 13.35 12.53
CA THR A 183 22.73 12.24 12.12
C THR A 183 22.70 12.01 10.60
N ALA A 184 21.72 12.57 9.90
CA ALA A 184 21.75 12.83 8.46
C ALA A 184 21.43 14.29 8.18
N GLN A 185 22.02 14.87 7.15
CA GLN A 185 21.74 16.23 6.72
C GLN A 185 20.43 16.31 5.95
N TYR A 186 20.13 15.27 5.17
CA TYR A 186 18.93 15.18 4.34
C TYR A 186 18.31 13.78 4.43
N ALA A 187 17.02 13.69 4.08
CA ALA A 187 16.36 12.41 3.83
C ALA A 187 15.55 12.48 2.54
N VAL A 188 15.42 11.35 1.85
CA VAL A 188 14.51 11.20 0.72
C VAL A 188 13.38 10.25 1.14
N VAL A 189 12.15 10.76 1.06
CA VAL A 189 10.94 10.05 1.50
C VAL A 189 9.77 10.42 0.60
N ASP A 190 8.67 9.72 0.75
CA ASP A 190 7.42 10.01 0.07
C ASP A 190 6.85 11.37 0.48
N LEU A 191 6.45 12.16 -0.52
CA LEU A 191 5.93 13.52 -0.30
C LEU A 191 4.65 13.53 0.54
N LEU A 192 3.79 12.51 0.39
CA LEU A 192 2.57 12.43 1.19
C LEU A 192 2.89 12.24 2.68
N LEU A 193 3.86 11.37 3.01
CA LEU A 193 4.35 11.21 4.37
C LEU A 193 5.00 12.52 4.88
N ALA A 194 5.85 13.12 4.06
CA ALA A 194 6.50 14.37 4.45
C ALA A 194 5.50 15.47 4.78
N LYS A 195 4.44 15.63 3.99
CA LYS A 195 3.38 16.61 4.22
C LYS A 195 2.56 16.37 5.48
N SER A 196 2.42 15.11 5.91
CA SER A 196 1.67 14.79 7.15
C SER A 196 2.49 15.06 8.42
N ILE A 197 3.83 15.13 8.31
CA ILE A 197 4.72 15.14 9.49
C ILE A 197 5.59 16.40 9.58
N ALA A 198 6.16 16.85 8.44
CA ALA A 198 7.13 17.95 8.46
C ALA A 198 6.52 19.24 9.00
N GLY A 199 7.25 19.93 9.87
CA GLY A 199 6.80 21.15 10.52
C GLY A 199 5.79 20.96 11.65
N GLN A 200 5.49 19.71 12.06
CA GLN A 200 4.47 19.40 13.06
C GLN A 200 5.04 18.67 14.28
N GLY A 201 4.46 18.93 15.44
CA GLY A 201 4.76 18.20 16.67
C GLY A 201 6.27 18.01 16.91
N ASP A 202 6.64 16.77 17.08
CA ASP A 202 8.02 16.35 17.28
C ASP A 202 8.96 16.63 16.10
N PHE A 203 8.42 16.91 14.92
CA PHE A 203 9.16 17.21 13.69
C PHE A 203 9.04 18.66 13.23
N ALA A 204 8.72 19.58 14.16
CA ALA A 204 8.58 21.01 13.89
C ALA A 204 9.84 21.66 13.29
N ASN A 205 11.03 21.07 13.50
CA ASN A 205 12.29 21.50 12.95
C ASN A 205 12.72 20.78 11.66
N VAL A 206 11.90 19.89 11.13
CA VAL A 206 12.13 19.20 9.84
C VAL A 206 11.21 19.83 8.79
N VAL A 207 11.78 20.19 7.65
CA VAL A 207 11.04 20.85 6.57
C VAL A 207 11.31 20.19 5.22
N ILE A 208 10.38 20.35 4.28
CA ILE A 208 10.57 19.92 2.89
C ILE A 208 11.56 20.89 2.23
N ASN A 209 12.49 20.34 1.45
CA ASN A 209 13.42 21.07 0.62
C ASN A 209 12.76 21.35 -0.74
N GLU A 210 12.18 22.54 -0.90
CA GLU A 210 11.37 22.89 -2.07
C GLU A 210 12.21 23.06 -3.36
N GLY A 211 13.52 23.30 -3.23
CA GLY A 211 14.40 23.56 -4.37
C GLY A 211 14.75 22.34 -5.22
N ILE A 212 14.35 21.11 -4.81
CA ILE A 212 14.49 19.88 -5.61
C ILE A 212 13.10 19.32 -5.89
N VAL A 213 12.71 19.31 -7.16
CA VAL A 213 11.46 18.71 -7.63
C VAL A 213 11.77 17.33 -8.20
N ILE A 214 11.04 16.32 -7.75
CA ILE A 214 11.17 14.94 -8.19
C ILE A 214 9.89 14.56 -8.95
N ASP A 215 10.05 13.80 -10.02
CA ASP A 215 8.95 13.39 -10.89
C ASP A 215 7.86 12.65 -10.14
N ALA A 216 6.63 12.74 -10.65
CA ALA A 216 5.48 12.06 -10.09
C ALA A 216 5.60 10.54 -10.20
N GLU A 217 5.12 9.87 -9.19
CA GLU A 217 5.00 8.42 -9.12
C GLU A 217 3.56 8.01 -8.85
N TYR A 218 3.26 6.72 -9.05
CA TYR A 218 1.93 6.17 -8.91
C TYR A 218 1.92 5.01 -7.93
N TYR A 219 0.96 5.02 -7.00
CA TYR A 219 0.75 3.91 -6.07
C TYR A 219 -0.22 2.89 -6.63
N ALA A 220 0.12 1.62 -6.45
CA ALA A 220 -0.72 0.48 -6.74
C ALA A 220 -0.58 -0.60 -5.66
N VAL A 221 -1.52 -1.53 -5.62
CA VAL A 221 -1.44 -2.71 -4.75
C VAL A 221 -0.60 -3.77 -5.44
N GLY A 222 0.43 -4.27 -4.76
CA GLY A 222 1.31 -5.30 -5.29
C GLY A 222 0.87 -6.70 -4.88
N PHE A 223 0.71 -7.58 -5.86
CA PHE A 223 0.37 -9.00 -5.68
C PHE A 223 1.47 -9.90 -6.23
N LYS A 224 1.53 -11.15 -5.75
CA LYS A 224 2.36 -12.16 -6.37
C LYS A 224 1.95 -12.34 -7.84
N LYS A 225 2.93 -12.52 -8.73
CA LYS A 225 2.69 -12.78 -10.16
C LYS A 225 1.67 -13.90 -10.39
N GLY A 226 0.69 -13.63 -11.25
CA GLY A 226 -0.40 -14.55 -11.59
C GLY A 226 -1.52 -14.59 -10.56
N SER A 227 -1.61 -13.62 -9.64
CA SER A 227 -2.70 -13.54 -8.67
C SER A 227 -4.02 -13.15 -9.33
N ASP A 228 -5.09 -13.90 -9.03
CA ASP A 228 -6.46 -13.58 -9.45
C ASP A 228 -7.07 -12.39 -8.66
N LEU A 229 -6.42 -11.98 -7.57
CA LEU A 229 -6.87 -10.85 -6.76
C LEU A 229 -6.68 -9.51 -7.47
N THR A 230 -5.67 -9.40 -8.34
CA THR A 230 -5.38 -8.17 -9.07
C THR A 230 -6.60 -7.68 -9.86
N ALA A 231 -7.20 -8.56 -10.67
CA ALA A 231 -8.41 -8.22 -11.44
C ALA A 231 -9.59 -7.85 -10.54
N LYS A 232 -9.81 -8.61 -9.46
CA LYS A 232 -10.91 -8.36 -8.50
C LYS A 232 -10.78 -7.01 -7.79
N VAL A 233 -9.55 -6.62 -7.43
CA VAL A 233 -9.28 -5.31 -6.82
C VAL A 233 -9.51 -4.19 -7.83
N ASN A 234 -9.09 -4.36 -9.08
CA ASN A 234 -9.33 -3.40 -10.16
C ASN A 234 -10.84 -3.16 -10.39
N GLU A 235 -11.64 -4.24 -10.40
CA GLU A 235 -13.09 -4.12 -10.50
C GLU A 235 -13.68 -3.29 -9.35
N LYS A 236 -13.19 -3.47 -8.12
CA LYS A 236 -13.61 -2.68 -6.96
C LYS A 236 -13.17 -1.23 -7.04
N PHE A 237 -11.99 -0.94 -7.56
CA PHE A 237 -11.56 0.44 -7.77
C PHE A 237 -12.46 1.18 -8.76
N VAL A 238 -12.84 0.55 -9.88
CA VAL A 238 -13.79 1.11 -10.83
C VAL A 238 -15.17 1.34 -10.19
N GLU A 239 -15.68 0.36 -9.42
CA GLU A 239 -16.95 0.47 -8.69
C GLU A 239 -16.93 1.65 -7.69
N TYR A 240 -15.86 1.78 -6.91
CA TYR A 240 -15.73 2.81 -5.88
C TYR A 240 -15.47 4.20 -6.45
N ALA A 241 -14.81 4.30 -7.60
CA ALA A 241 -14.70 5.55 -8.33
C ALA A 241 -16.08 6.01 -8.83
N ALA A 242 -16.83 5.10 -9.46
CA ALA A 242 -18.16 5.39 -10.01
C ALA A 242 -19.19 5.77 -8.91
N SER A 243 -19.08 5.17 -7.72
CA SER A 243 -19.94 5.48 -6.57
C SER A 243 -19.55 6.74 -5.80
N GLY A 244 -18.36 7.32 -6.07
CA GLY A 244 -17.81 8.46 -5.33
C GLY A 244 -17.08 8.08 -4.03
N TYR A 245 -17.08 6.80 -3.63
CA TYR A 245 -16.46 6.35 -2.38
C TYR A 245 -14.96 6.68 -2.30
N LEU A 246 -14.21 6.51 -3.41
CA LEU A 246 -12.77 6.86 -3.42
C LEU A 246 -12.53 8.34 -3.14
N ALA A 247 -13.35 9.22 -3.74
CA ALA A 247 -13.24 10.66 -3.52
C ALA A 247 -13.59 11.05 -2.07
N GLU A 248 -14.63 10.45 -1.49
CA GLU A 248 -15.03 10.66 -0.09
C GLU A 248 -13.92 10.19 0.87
N LEU A 249 -13.37 9.01 0.64
CA LEU A 249 -12.28 8.47 1.46
C LEU A 249 -11.02 9.34 1.36
N ALA A 250 -10.67 9.77 0.14
CA ALA A 250 -9.54 10.66 -0.07
C ALA A 250 -9.72 12.01 0.63
N ALA A 251 -10.93 12.58 0.59
CA ALA A 251 -11.24 13.83 1.30
C ALA A 251 -11.08 13.69 2.81
N LYS A 252 -11.46 12.55 3.38
CA LYS A 252 -11.28 12.24 4.82
C LYS A 252 -9.82 12.34 5.25
N TYR A 253 -8.89 11.94 4.38
CA TYR A 253 -7.45 11.91 4.66
C TYR A 253 -6.67 13.08 4.02
N GLY A 254 -7.36 14.09 3.46
CA GLY A 254 -6.71 15.24 2.82
C GLY A 254 -6.03 14.93 1.48
N LEU A 255 -6.43 13.85 0.81
CA LEU A 255 -5.80 13.31 -0.39
C LEU A 255 -6.62 13.54 -1.67
N SER A 256 -7.57 14.48 -1.67
CA SER A 256 -8.50 14.70 -2.78
C SER A 256 -7.80 15.05 -4.11
N ASN A 257 -6.62 15.67 -4.05
CA ASN A 257 -5.87 16.06 -5.25
C ASN A 257 -4.94 14.95 -5.76
N GLN A 258 -4.78 13.88 -5.02
CA GLN A 258 -3.85 12.78 -5.32
C GLN A 258 -4.56 11.49 -5.73
N VAL A 259 -5.80 11.30 -5.27
CA VAL A 259 -6.58 10.10 -5.59
C VAL A 259 -6.90 10.04 -7.09
N ILE A 260 -6.73 8.87 -7.68
CA ILE A 260 -7.10 8.58 -9.07
C ILE A 260 -8.49 7.95 -9.07
N THR A 261 -9.43 8.56 -9.79
CA THR A 261 -10.81 8.10 -9.91
C THR A 261 -11.24 7.82 -11.35
N ASP A 262 -10.36 8.09 -12.32
CA ASP A 262 -10.55 7.72 -13.72
C ASP A 262 -9.58 6.59 -14.08
N TYR A 263 -10.13 5.44 -14.45
CA TYR A 263 -9.40 4.24 -14.84
C TYR A 263 -9.54 3.91 -16.33
N SER A 264 -10.04 4.83 -17.15
CA SER A 264 -10.31 4.60 -18.59
C SER A 264 -9.05 4.21 -19.36
N ASP A 265 -7.91 4.79 -19.00
CA ASP A 265 -6.61 4.57 -19.64
C ASP A 265 -5.77 3.45 -19.03
N GLN A 266 -6.30 2.77 -17.98
CA GLN A 266 -5.59 1.71 -17.26
C GLN A 266 -6.13 0.29 -17.54
N LYS A 267 -6.92 0.12 -18.60
CA LYS A 267 -7.59 -1.16 -18.95
C LYS A 267 -6.73 -2.02 -19.85
#